data_df17d5e74412c97fc8bd39d0c87aca4a
#
_entry.id   df17d5e74412c97fc8bd39d0c87aca4a
#
_cell.length_a   1.000
_cell.length_b   1.000
_cell.length_c   1.000
_cell.angle_alpha   90.00
_cell.angle_beta   90.00
_cell.angle_gamma   90.00
#
_symmetry.space_group_name_H-M   'P 1'
#
loop_
_entity.id
_entity.type
_entity.pdbx_description
1 polymer ?
#
loop_
_entity_poly.entity_id
_entity_poly.type
_entity_poly.pdbx_seq_one_letter_code
_entity_poly.pdbx_strand_id
1 'polypeptide(L)'
;MLGLLLAFLGTGCQTRPIAEVRCEYQQTHMGMPFRIVLYAADSAAGDAAAAAAFLRIAELNRILSDYEADSELSRLSKTSGTGAVVSLSGDLARVLDRADEVSRMSDGAFDITVGPLVDVWKRARRQRVLPEEEKLAGARAATGWRHVVLGRDATGRRTACLRVPGMRLDLGGIAKGYA
;
A
#
# COMPACT_ATOMS: atom_id res chain seq x y z
N MET A 1 1.59 21.60 76.81
CA MET A 1 1.12 21.53 75.35
C MET A 1 2.14 20.75 74.58
N LEU A 2 1.82 19.51 74.26
CA LEU A 2 2.74 18.60 73.54
C LEU A 2 2.30 18.53 72.09
N GLY A 3 3.13 19.06 71.16
CA GLY A 3 2.85 19.09 69.71
C GLY A 3 3.30 17.80 69.07
N LEU A 4 2.36 17.04 68.53
CA LEU A 4 2.58 15.82 67.78
C LEU A 4 2.93 16.16 66.31
N LEU A 5 4.19 15.89 65.89
CA LEU A 5 4.65 16.09 64.50
C LEU A 5 4.34 14.80 63.73
N LEU A 6 3.34 14.83 62.83
CA LEU A 6 3.06 13.75 61.89
C LEU A 6 4.03 13.88 60.70
N ALA A 7 4.97 12.95 60.58
CA ALA A 7 5.80 12.82 59.38
C ALA A 7 5.03 12.01 58.31
N PHE A 8 4.67 12.69 57.19
CA PHE A 8 4.15 12.05 56.00
C PHE A 8 5.31 11.40 55.22
N LEU A 9 5.41 10.08 55.27
CA LEU A 9 6.27 9.28 54.42
C LEU A 9 5.56 9.15 53.04
N GLY A 10 5.89 10.07 52.11
CA GLY A 10 5.50 9.94 50.73
C GLY A 10 6.26 8.80 50.06
N THR A 11 5.62 7.64 49.86
CA THR A 11 6.11 6.58 49.00
C THR A 11 5.96 7.02 47.57
N GLY A 12 6.96 7.74 47.03
CA GLY A 12 7.07 8.04 45.61
C GLY A 12 7.28 6.73 44.85
N CYS A 13 6.31 6.35 44.04
CA CYS A 13 6.44 5.27 43.08
C CYS A 13 7.48 5.70 42.03
N GLN A 14 8.75 5.34 42.24
CA GLN A 14 9.78 5.55 41.21
C GLN A 14 9.57 4.49 40.11
N THR A 15 8.89 4.87 39.05
CA THR A 15 8.93 4.10 37.80
C THR A 15 10.37 4.14 37.29
N ARG A 16 11.11 3.04 37.47
CA ARG A 16 12.40 2.86 36.80
C ARG A 16 12.18 2.98 35.30
N PRO A 17 12.93 3.85 34.56
CA PRO A 17 12.88 3.83 33.11
C PRO A 17 13.31 2.43 32.68
N ILE A 18 12.43 1.74 31.95
CA ILE A 18 12.77 0.46 31.29
C ILE A 18 13.82 0.82 30.24
N ALA A 19 15.02 0.27 30.37
CA ALA A 19 16.07 0.46 29.37
C ALA A 19 15.61 -0.25 28.09
N GLU A 20 15.17 0.53 27.08
CA GLU A 20 14.75 -0.01 25.79
C GLU A 20 15.96 -0.43 24.97
N VAL A 21 15.84 -1.58 24.29
CA VAL A 21 16.82 -2.10 23.33
C VAL A 21 16.42 -1.62 21.93
N ARG A 22 17.38 -0.98 21.23
CA ARG A 22 17.21 -0.63 19.83
C ARG A 22 17.40 -1.87 18.97
N CYS A 23 16.34 -2.23 18.24
CA CYS A 23 16.32 -3.36 17.31
C CYS A 23 16.22 -2.85 15.87
N GLU A 24 16.88 -3.55 14.94
CA GLU A 24 16.89 -3.18 13.52
C GLU A 24 16.75 -4.44 12.66
N TYR A 25 15.79 -4.41 11.74
CA TYR A 25 15.43 -5.53 10.87
C TYR A 25 15.28 -5.05 9.44
N GLN A 26 15.57 -5.94 8.48
CA GLN A 26 15.40 -5.66 7.06
C GLN A 26 14.90 -6.90 6.33
N GLN A 27 13.88 -6.72 5.49
CA GLN A 27 13.38 -7.74 4.55
C GLN A 27 13.03 -7.09 3.21
N THR A 28 13.09 -7.89 2.12
CA THR A 28 12.70 -7.41 0.80
C THR A 28 11.22 -7.69 0.55
N HIS A 29 10.44 -6.63 0.35
CA HIS A 29 9.02 -6.68 -0.02
C HIS A 29 8.71 -5.66 -1.11
N MET A 30 7.69 -5.86 -1.93
CA MET A 30 7.26 -4.93 -2.99
C MET A 30 8.42 -4.44 -3.88
N GLY A 31 9.41 -5.33 -4.13
CA GLY A 31 10.56 -5.07 -4.98
C GLY A 31 11.62 -4.13 -4.39
N MET A 32 11.59 -3.87 -3.07
CA MET A 32 12.59 -3.02 -2.39
C MET A 32 12.85 -3.50 -0.95
N PRO A 33 13.99 -3.12 -0.33
CA PRO A 33 14.23 -3.38 1.08
C PRO A 33 13.31 -2.52 1.96
N PHE A 34 12.57 -3.17 2.87
CA PHE A 34 11.89 -2.53 3.98
C PHE A 34 12.76 -2.66 5.22
N ARG A 35 13.04 -1.54 5.87
CA ARG A 35 13.84 -1.47 7.10
C ARG A 35 12.95 -1.01 8.24
N ILE A 36 12.93 -1.78 9.32
CA ILE A 36 12.19 -1.48 10.54
C ILE A 36 13.20 -1.22 11.64
N VAL A 37 13.12 -0.05 12.27
CA VAL A 37 13.89 0.30 13.47
C VAL A 37 12.87 0.58 14.57
N LEU A 38 12.99 -0.13 15.68
CA LEU A 38 12.12 0.03 16.83
C LEU A 38 12.90 -0.08 18.13
N TYR A 39 12.30 0.39 19.21
CA TYR A 39 12.78 0.24 20.57
C TYR A 39 11.81 -0.67 21.34
N ALA A 40 12.34 -1.67 22.04
CA ALA A 40 11.55 -2.65 22.77
C ALA A 40 12.15 -2.91 24.15
N ALA A 41 11.38 -3.52 25.05
CA ALA A 41 11.85 -3.88 26.38
C ALA A 41 13.01 -4.87 26.35
N ASP A 42 13.03 -5.76 25.36
CA ASP A 42 14.08 -6.72 25.08
C ASP A 42 14.10 -7.13 23.60
N SER A 43 15.08 -7.92 23.18
CA SER A 43 15.21 -8.37 21.79
C SER A 43 14.06 -9.28 21.36
N ALA A 44 13.52 -10.11 22.26
CA ALA A 44 12.42 -11.04 21.93
C ALA A 44 11.13 -10.27 21.60
N ALA A 45 10.82 -9.21 22.35
CA ALA A 45 9.70 -8.30 22.06
C ALA A 45 9.94 -7.56 20.73
N GLY A 46 11.16 -7.12 20.45
CA GLY A 46 11.56 -6.52 19.19
C GLY A 46 11.37 -7.47 18.00
N ASP A 47 11.83 -8.71 18.12
CA ASP A 47 11.70 -9.76 17.09
C ASP A 47 10.22 -10.05 16.79
N ALA A 48 9.39 -10.20 17.81
CA ALA A 48 7.95 -10.45 17.65
C ALA A 48 7.24 -9.29 16.95
N ALA A 49 7.55 -8.04 17.32
CA ALA A 49 6.96 -6.86 16.70
C ALA A 49 7.37 -6.72 15.24
N ALA A 50 8.66 -6.90 14.92
CA ALA A 50 9.16 -6.85 13.55
C ALA A 50 8.57 -7.97 12.68
N ALA A 51 8.47 -9.19 13.21
CA ALA A 51 7.86 -10.31 12.51
C ALA A 51 6.39 -10.02 12.16
N ALA A 52 5.60 -9.48 13.10
CA ALA A 52 4.22 -9.09 12.86
C ALA A 52 4.09 -8.01 11.78
N ALA A 53 4.98 -7.00 11.80
CA ALA A 53 5.00 -5.95 10.79
C ALA A 53 5.35 -6.49 9.41
N PHE A 54 6.37 -7.35 9.27
CA PHE A 54 6.72 -7.95 7.98
C PHE A 54 5.64 -8.90 7.46
N LEU A 55 4.94 -9.63 8.31
CA LEU A 55 3.77 -10.43 7.92
C LEU A 55 2.67 -9.55 7.32
N ARG A 56 2.42 -8.38 7.94
CA ARG A 56 1.44 -7.42 7.41
C ARG A 56 1.88 -6.84 6.06
N ILE A 57 3.15 -6.48 5.89
CA ILE A 57 3.69 -6.01 4.61
C ILE A 57 3.56 -7.09 3.53
N ALA A 58 3.84 -8.36 3.87
CA ALA A 58 3.67 -9.48 2.94
C ALA A 58 2.20 -9.69 2.54
N GLU A 59 1.26 -9.51 3.46
CA GLU A 59 -0.18 -9.56 3.18
C GLU A 59 -0.58 -8.43 2.22
N LEU A 60 -0.13 -7.19 2.49
CA LEU A 60 -0.37 -6.04 1.62
C LEU A 60 0.22 -6.25 0.22
N ASN A 61 1.38 -6.90 0.10
CA ASN A 61 1.96 -7.25 -1.19
C ASN A 61 1.04 -8.17 -1.99
N ARG A 62 0.43 -9.18 -1.38
CA ARG A 62 -0.55 -10.08 -2.04
C ARG A 62 -1.83 -9.35 -2.50
N ILE A 63 -2.15 -8.21 -1.86
CA ILE A 63 -3.32 -7.39 -2.24
C ILE A 63 -2.96 -6.40 -3.33
N LEU A 64 -1.85 -5.67 -3.18
CA LEU A 64 -1.54 -4.44 -3.91
C LEU A 64 -0.50 -4.60 -5.03
N SER A 65 0.12 -5.78 -5.19
CA SER A 65 1.17 -5.99 -6.18
C SER A 65 0.62 -6.03 -7.61
N ASP A 66 1.26 -5.29 -8.52
CA ASP A 66 1.03 -5.37 -9.97
C ASP A 66 1.92 -6.43 -10.65
N TYR A 67 2.88 -7.03 -9.92
CA TYR A 67 3.78 -8.08 -10.41
C TYR A 67 3.26 -9.49 -10.15
N GLU A 68 2.53 -9.70 -9.06
CA GLU A 68 1.96 -10.99 -8.69
C GLU A 68 0.65 -11.22 -9.44
N ALA A 69 0.61 -12.25 -10.29
CA ALA A 69 -0.53 -12.55 -11.16
C ALA A 69 -1.83 -12.84 -10.37
N ASP A 70 -1.70 -13.32 -9.13
CA ASP A 70 -2.80 -13.71 -8.25
C ASP A 70 -3.09 -12.69 -7.16
N SER A 71 -2.43 -11.52 -7.19
CA SER A 71 -2.79 -10.41 -6.31
C SER A 71 -4.23 -9.95 -6.56
N GLU A 72 -4.85 -9.33 -5.56
CA GLU A 72 -6.19 -8.78 -5.73
C GLU A 72 -6.21 -7.69 -6.81
N LEU A 73 -5.19 -6.82 -6.85
CA LEU A 73 -5.02 -5.78 -7.86
C LEU A 73 -4.92 -6.37 -9.28
N SER A 74 -4.14 -7.43 -9.46
CA SER A 74 -3.97 -8.09 -10.76
C SER A 74 -5.25 -8.79 -11.21
N ARG A 75 -5.99 -9.43 -10.29
CA ARG A 75 -7.31 -10.00 -10.59
C ARG A 75 -8.31 -8.92 -11.00
N LEU A 76 -8.34 -7.77 -10.30
CA LEU A 76 -9.17 -6.64 -10.71
C LEU A 76 -8.78 -6.14 -12.11
N SER A 77 -7.49 -5.96 -12.40
CA SER A 77 -7.00 -5.54 -13.71
C SER A 77 -7.44 -6.48 -14.84
N LYS A 78 -7.51 -7.80 -14.59
CA LYS A 78 -7.98 -8.79 -15.57
C LYS A 78 -9.46 -8.63 -15.96
N THR A 79 -10.25 -7.91 -15.18
CA THR A 79 -11.68 -7.63 -15.49
C THR A 79 -11.87 -6.38 -16.35
N SER A 80 -10.79 -5.71 -16.77
CA SER A 80 -10.86 -4.47 -17.54
C SER A 80 -11.66 -4.62 -18.84
N GLY A 81 -12.57 -3.69 -19.11
CA GLY A 81 -13.41 -3.67 -20.30
C GLY A 81 -14.54 -4.70 -20.34
N THR A 82 -14.69 -5.55 -19.32
CA THR A 82 -15.78 -6.56 -19.27
C THR A 82 -17.09 -6.02 -18.68
N GLY A 83 -17.06 -4.85 -18.07
CA GLY A 83 -18.18 -4.30 -17.31
C GLY A 83 -18.38 -4.95 -15.91
N ALA A 84 -17.51 -5.88 -15.50
CA ALA A 84 -17.63 -6.53 -14.21
C ALA A 84 -17.43 -5.55 -13.05
N VAL A 85 -18.31 -5.61 -12.07
CA VAL A 85 -18.22 -4.88 -10.80
C VAL A 85 -17.64 -5.83 -9.76
N VAL A 86 -16.43 -5.55 -9.28
CA VAL A 86 -15.67 -6.42 -8.38
C VAL A 86 -15.69 -5.84 -6.97
N SER A 87 -16.07 -6.66 -5.97
CA SER A 87 -15.97 -6.30 -4.55
C SER A 87 -14.51 -6.28 -4.11
N LEU A 88 -14.15 -5.25 -3.34
CA LEU A 88 -12.79 -4.99 -2.90
C LEU A 88 -12.58 -5.39 -1.44
N SER A 89 -11.34 -5.80 -1.11
CA SER A 89 -10.88 -5.86 0.28
C SER A 89 -10.81 -4.45 0.88
N GLY A 90 -10.79 -4.35 2.20
CA GLY A 90 -10.69 -3.06 2.89
C GLY A 90 -9.40 -2.31 2.57
N ASP A 91 -8.29 -3.02 2.35
CA ASP A 91 -7.00 -2.41 2.02
C ASP A 91 -6.97 -1.88 0.59
N LEU A 92 -7.36 -2.70 -0.39
CA LEU A 92 -7.42 -2.26 -1.78
C LEU A 92 -8.38 -1.09 -1.95
N ALA A 93 -9.56 -1.14 -1.29
CA ALA A 93 -10.53 -0.06 -1.32
C ALA A 93 -9.94 1.26 -0.83
N ARG A 94 -9.25 1.26 0.32
CA ARG A 94 -8.62 2.47 0.88
C ARG A 94 -7.55 3.05 -0.04
N VAL A 95 -6.72 2.19 -0.62
CA VAL A 95 -5.68 2.64 -1.54
C VAL A 95 -6.27 3.22 -2.82
N LEU A 96 -7.32 2.58 -3.40
CA LEU A 96 -7.98 3.09 -4.60
C LEU A 96 -8.74 4.39 -4.34
N ASP A 97 -9.42 4.53 -3.20
CA ASP A 97 -10.09 5.77 -2.81
C ASP A 97 -9.09 6.92 -2.69
N ARG A 98 -7.93 6.67 -2.05
CA ARG A 98 -6.87 7.68 -1.94
C ARG A 98 -6.23 7.99 -3.28
N ALA A 99 -6.02 7.00 -4.13
CA ALA A 99 -5.50 7.19 -5.48
C ALA A 99 -6.44 8.05 -6.34
N ASP A 100 -7.75 7.82 -6.28
CA ASP A 100 -8.75 8.64 -6.98
C ASP A 100 -8.73 10.11 -6.48
N GLU A 101 -8.63 10.32 -5.17
CA GLU A 101 -8.49 11.66 -4.60
C GLU A 101 -7.23 12.37 -5.13
N VAL A 102 -6.07 11.72 -5.10
CA VAL A 102 -4.81 12.30 -5.59
C VAL A 102 -4.87 12.56 -7.10
N SER A 103 -5.48 11.66 -7.87
CA SER A 103 -5.68 11.85 -9.31
C SER A 103 -6.53 13.08 -9.62
N ARG A 104 -7.60 13.31 -8.83
CA ARG A 104 -8.43 14.53 -8.97
C ARG A 104 -7.68 15.79 -8.59
N MET A 105 -6.96 15.78 -7.46
CA MET A 105 -6.20 16.94 -6.97
C MET A 105 -5.09 17.35 -7.92
N SER A 106 -4.48 16.38 -8.63
CA SER A 106 -3.38 16.61 -9.56
C SER A 106 -3.84 16.77 -11.02
N ASP A 107 -5.16 16.80 -11.27
CA ASP A 107 -5.77 16.78 -12.62
C ASP A 107 -5.18 15.67 -13.51
N GLY A 108 -4.96 14.48 -12.91
CA GLY A 108 -4.46 13.30 -13.60
C GLY A 108 -2.95 13.24 -13.79
N ALA A 109 -2.16 14.16 -13.20
CA ALA A 109 -0.71 14.03 -13.17
C ALA A 109 -0.27 12.78 -12.39
N PHE A 110 -1.04 12.41 -11.37
CA PHE A 110 -0.97 11.08 -10.75
C PHE A 110 -2.10 10.21 -11.30
N ASP A 111 -1.75 9.07 -11.90
CA ASP A 111 -2.72 8.13 -12.47
C ASP A 111 -2.26 6.68 -12.25
N ILE A 112 -3.04 5.93 -11.49
CA ILE A 112 -2.76 4.51 -11.20
C ILE A 112 -3.06 3.58 -12.39
N THR A 113 -3.65 4.07 -13.47
CA THR A 113 -3.97 3.28 -14.66
C THR A 113 -2.84 3.24 -15.68
N VAL A 114 -1.67 3.79 -15.34
CA VAL A 114 -0.49 3.87 -16.22
C VAL A 114 0.18 2.52 -16.50
N GLY A 115 -0.30 1.42 -15.91
CA GLY A 115 0.28 0.08 -16.06
C GLY A 115 0.60 -0.30 -17.51
N PRO A 116 -0.30 -0.11 -18.50
CA PRO A 116 -0.01 -0.39 -19.90
C PRO A 116 1.17 0.43 -20.46
N LEU A 117 1.26 1.71 -20.12
CA LEU A 117 2.38 2.58 -20.51
C LEU A 117 3.69 2.14 -19.84
N VAL A 118 3.63 1.82 -18.54
CA VAL A 118 4.79 1.32 -17.77
C VAL A 118 5.35 0.05 -18.42
N ASP A 119 4.49 -0.87 -18.88
CA ASP A 119 4.93 -2.11 -19.55
C ASP A 119 5.61 -1.84 -20.89
N VAL A 120 5.06 -0.95 -21.70
CA VAL A 120 5.66 -0.55 -22.98
C VAL A 120 7.05 0.04 -22.73
N TRP A 121 7.19 0.97 -21.79
CA TRP A 121 8.49 1.59 -21.48
C TRP A 121 9.48 0.64 -20.79
N LYS A 122 9.02 -0.26 -19.91
CA LYS A 122 9.88 -1.31 -19.34
C LYS A 122 10.49 -2.22 -20.41
N ARG A 123 9.68 -2.57 -21.44
CA ARG A 123 10.14 -3.38 -22.58
C ARG A 123 11.15 -2.61 -23.43
N ALA A 124 10.83 -1.37 -23.82
CA ALA A 124 11.69 -0.50 -24.59
C ALA A 124 13.07 -0.32 -23.94
N ARG A 125 13.09 -0.06 -22.62
CA ARG A 125 14.34 0.06 -21.85
C ARG A 125 15.16 -1.22 -21.85
N ARG A 126 14.53 -2.39 -21.70
CA ARG A 126 15.24 -3.69 -21.75
C ARG A 126 15.83 -3.96 -23.13
N GLN A 127 15.11 -3.61 -24.18
CA GLN A 127 15.53 -3.81 -25.58
C GLN A 127 16.45 -2.69 -26.09
N ARG A 128 16.56 -1.57 -25.36
CA ARG A 128 17.29 -0.35 -25.76
C ARG A 128 16.79 0.21 -27.11
N VAL A 129 15.48 0.09 -27.37
CA VAL A 129 14.80 0.57 -28.58
C VAL A 129 13.59 1.37 -28.13
N LEU A 130 13.30 2.48 -28.82
CA LEU A 130 12.09 3.27 -28.56
C LEU A 130 10.84 2.45 -28.86
N PRO A 131 9.75 2.66 -28.11
CA PRO A 131 8.49 1.99 -28.38
C PRO A 131 7.93 2.36 -29.75
N GLU A 132 7.29 1.40 -30.41
CA GLU A 132 6.50 1.66 -31.61
C GLU A 132 5.30 2.56 -31.25
N GLU A 133 4.99 3.52 -32.12
CA GLU A 133 3.90 4.49 -31.88
C GLU A 133 2.55 3.81 -31.72
N GLU A 134 2.28 2.75 -32.46
CA GLU A 134 1.03 1.98 -32.35
C GLU A 134 0.87 1.37 -30.95
N LYS A 135 1.96 0.83 -30.37
CA LYS A 135 1.95 0.27 -29.00
C LYS A 135 1.76 1.36 -27.94
N LEU A 136 2.36 2.53 -28.17
CA LEU A 136 2.15 3.68 -27.29
C LEU A 136 0.71 4.20 -27.37
N ALA A 137 0.16 4.30 -28.58
CA ALA A 137 -1.23 4.74 -28.78
C ALA A 137 -2.22 3.78 -28.11
N GLY A 138 -2.02 2.45 -28.26
CA GLY A 138 -2.83 1.43 -27.59
C GLY A 138 -2.73 1.52 -26.07
N ALA A 139 -1.52 1.71 -25.53
CA ALA A 139 -1.32 1.86 -24.09
C ALA A 139 -1.96 3.15 -23.54
N ARG A 140 -1.86 4.27 -24.27
CA ARG A 140 -2.55 5.52 -23.93
C ARG A 140 -4.07 5.36 -23.91
N ALA A 141 -4.64 4.68 -24.90
CA ALA A 141 -6.08 4.41 -24.98
C ALA A 141 -6.60 3.55 -23.81
N ALA A 142 -5.74 2.70 -23.25
CA ALA A 142 -6.03 1.87 -22.07
C ALA A 142 -5.73 2.57 -20.73
N THR A 143 -5.33 3.86 -20.74
CA THR A 143 -4.98 4.65 -19.54
C THR A 143 -6.02 5.75 -19.35
N GLY A 144 -6.30 6.09 -18.11
CA GLY A 144 -7.20 7.19 -17.72
C GLY A 144 -7.93 6.88 -16.41
N TRP A 145 -7.55 7.55 -15.34
CA TRP A 145 -8.11 7.34 -14.00
C TRP A 145 -9.63 7.52 -13.95
N ARG A 146 -10.22 8.37 -14.80
CA ARG A 146 -11.67 8.59 -14.89
C ARG A 146 -12.45 7.35 -15.36
N HIS A 147 -11.77 6.35 -15.90
CA HIS A 147 -12.34 5.07 -16.31
C HIS A 147 -12.36 4.02 -15.19
N VAL A 148 -11.78 4.33 -14.03
CA VAL A 148 -11.93 3.54 -12.80
C VAL A 148 -13.16 4.02 -12.07
N VAL A 149 -14.21 3.18 -12.01
CA VAL A 149 -15.46 3.53 -11.33
C VAL A 149 -15.47 2.86 -9.98
N LEU A 150 -15.39 3.66 -8.93
CA LEU A 150 -15.49 3.20 -7.55
C LEU A 150 -16.94 3.36 -7.07
N GLY A 151 -17.45 2.32 -6.39
CA GLY A 151 -18.84 2.28 -5.92
C GLY A 151 -19.01 1.50 -4.62
N ARG A 152 -20.25 1.15 -4.33
CA ARG A 152 -20.64 0.23 -3.25
C ARG A 152 -21.69 -0.73 -3.76
N ASP A 153 -21.65 -1.96 -3.29
CA ASP A 153 -22.71 -2.94 -3.52
C ASP A 153 -23.88 -2.75 -2.53
N ALA A 154 -24.92 -3.55 -2.68
CA ALA A 154 -26.12 -3.50 -1.84
C ALA A 154 -25.84 -3.77 -0.35
N THR A 155 -24.70 -4.38 -0.01
CA THR A 155 -24.26 -4.63 1.37
C THR A 155 -23.37 -3.50 1.93
N GLY A 156 -23.11 -2.45 1.12
CA GLY A 156 -22.23 -1.34 1.47
C GLY A 156 -20.73 -1.59 1.26
N ARG A 157 -20.34 -2.77 0.73
CA ARG A 157 -18.92 -3.10 0.45
C ARG A 157 -18.43 -2.28 -0.73
N ARG A 158 -17.17 -1.83 -0.66
CA ARG A 158 -16.54 -1.09 -1.76
C ARG A 158 -16.36 -1.99 -2.98
N THR A 159 -16.62 -1.41 -4.16
CA THR A 159 -16.49 -2.08 -5.46
C THR A 159 -15.71 -1.22 -6.43
N ALA A 160 -15.13 -1.87 -7.46
CA ALA A 160 -14.51 -1.19 -8.59
C ALA A 160 -14.94 -1.83 -9.91
N CYS A 161 -15.00 -1.02 -10.97
CA CYS A 161 -15.16 -1.44 -12.35
C CYS A 161 -14.16 -0.68 -13.23
N LEU A 162 -13.41 -1.41 -14.06
CA LEU A 162 -12.47 -0.87 -15.03
C LEU A 162 -13.14 -0.84 -16.40
N ARG A 163 -13.51 0.35 -16.88
CA ARG A 163 -14.39 0.49 -18.06
C ARG A 163 -13.72 0.20 -19.38
N VAL A 164 -12.41 0.46 -19.49
CA VAL A 164 -11.70 0.37 -20.78
C VAL A 164 -10.96 -0.96 -20.88
N PRO A 165 -11.07 -1.68 -22.02
CA PRO A 165 -10.30 -2.89 -22.26
C PRO A 165 -8.79 -2.65 -22.20
N GLY A 166 -8.05 -3.60 -21.63
CA GLY A 166 -6.59 -3.51 -21.53
C GLY A 166 -6.08 -2.58 -20.43
N MET A 167 -6.96 -1.97 -19.61
CA MET A 167 -6.51 -1.22 -18.44
C MET A 167 -5.76 -2.14 -17.47
N ARG A 168 -4.69 -1.61 -16.91
CA ARG A 168 -3.92 -2.27 -15.86
C ARG A 168 -3.54 -1.25 -14.80
N LEU A 169 -3.83 -1.59 -13.56
CA LEU A 169 -3.50 -0.74 -12.42
C LEU A 169 -2.06 -0.97 -11.96
N ASP A 170 -1.36 0.12 -11.67
CA ASP A 170 -0.03 0.15 -11.07
C ASP A 170 -0.09 1.06 -9.83
N LEU A 171 0.04 0.47 -8.64
CA LEU A 171 0.01 1.18 -7.37
C LEU A 171 1.41 1.51 -6.85
N GLY A 172 2.47 1.37 -7.64
CA GLY A 172 3.87 1.60 -7.23
C GLY A 172 4.14 2.98 -6.65
N GLY A 173 3.36 3.99 -7.04
CA GLY A 173 3.45 5.36 -6.53
C GLY A 173 2.74 5.61 -5.19
N ILE A 174 1.93 4.67 -4.68
CA ILE A 174 1.12 4.87 -3.47
C ILE A 174 1.18 3.70 -2.48
N ALA A 175 1.27 2.45 -2.95
CA ALA A 175 1.16 1.27 -2.12
C ALA A 175 2.26 1.18 -1.03
N LYS A 176 3.49 1.62 -1.34
CA LYS A 176 4.61 1.59 -0.39
C LYS A 176 4.43 2.59 0.76
N GLY A 177 3.78 3.72 0.49
CA GLY A 177 3.44 4.70 1.53
C GLY A 177 2.24 4.28 2.39
N TYR A 178 1.46 3.30 1.93
CA TYR A 178 0.36 2.72 2.68
C TYR A 178 0.83 1.58 3.61
N ALA A 179 1.86 0.84 3.23
CA ALA A 179 2.42 -0.27 3.99
C ALA A 179 3.26 0.20 5.19
#